data_ecf4f06ce456227abae680c51ae75ad8
#
_entry.id   ecf4f06ce456227abae680c51ae75ad8
#
_cell.length_a   1.000
_cell.length_b   1.000
_cell.length_c   1.000
_cell.angle_alpha   90.00
_cell.angle_beta   90.00
_cell.angle_gamma   90.00
#
_symmetry.space_group_name_H-M   'P 1'
#
loop_
_entity.id
_entity.type
_entity.pdbx_description
1 polymer ?
#
loop_
_entity_poly.entity_id
_entity_poly.type
_entity_poly.pdbx_seq_one_letter_code
_entity_poly.pdbx_strand_id
1 'polypeptide(L)'
;LFRSKAIGEYKDKSISFYDAGAEGFYHGLILGLIALMDNQYKITSNRESGDGRYDISMFPREARYPGIIMELKWQKDMDIESLDVLADEALDQIDDRRYDADMKNDGMKDILKFGIAFSGKKVSVKMNR
;
A
#
# COMPACT_ATOMS: atom_id res chain seq x y z
N LEU A 1 -1.30 8.83 8.53
CA LEU A 1 -1.43 7.47 9.02
C LEU A 1 -0.22 6.61 8.67
N PHE A 2 0.13 6.53 7.41
CA PHE A 2 1.32 5.80 6.98
C PHE A 2 2.50 6.73 6.87
N ARG A 3 3.53 6.43 7.62
CA ARG A 3 4.80 7.14 7.55
C ARG A 3 5.90 6.13 7.30
N SER A 4 6.73 6.39 6.32
CA SER A 4 7.84 5.52 5.97
C SER A 4 8.69 5.14 7.18
N LYS A 5 8.96 6.11 8.03
CA LYS A 5 9.76 5.92 9.23
C LYS A 5 9.12 4.93 10.20
N ALA A 6 7.83 5.04 10.45
CA ALA A 6 7.14 4.14 11.39
C ALA A 6 7.20 2.69 10.92
N ILE A 7 6.98 2.46 9.63
CA ILE A 7 7.04 1.12 9.05
C ILE A 7 8.47 0.58 9.11
N GLY A 8 9.46 1.41 8.79
CA GLY A 8 10.87 1.03 8.85
C GLY A 8 11.31 0.69 10.26
N GLU A 9 10.92 1.48 11.24
CA GLU A 9 11.24 1.24 12.65
C GLU A 9 10.62 -0.06 13.16
N TYR A 10 9.40 -0.34 12.79
CA TYR A 10 8.72 -1.58 13.18
C TYR A 10 9.48 -2.78 12.62
N LYS A 11 9.86 -2.75 11.36
CA LYS A 11 10.63 -3.83 10.74
C LYS A 11 11.93 -4.08 11.48
N ASP A 12 12.66 -3.03 11.84
CA ASP A 12 13.91 -3.14 12.59
C ASP A 12 13.75 -3.93 13.88
N LYS A 13 12.68 -3.67 14.60
CA LYS A 13 12.46 -4.28 15.90
C LYS A 13 11.95 -5.71 15.83
N SER A 14 11.21 -6.05 14.78
CA SER A 14 10.36 -7.23 14.81
C SER A 14 10.80 -8.35 13.90
N ILE A 15 11.42 -8.06 12.76
CA ILE A 15 11.57 -9.07 11.73
C ILE A 15 12.87 -9.00 10.93
N SER A 16 13.91 -8.42 11.49
CA SER A 16 15.19 -8.31 10.78
C SER A 16 15.75 -9.66 10.31
N PHE A 17 15.31 -10.76 10.89
CA PHE A 17 15.75 -12.10 10.53
C PHE A 17 14.78 -12.85 9.60
N TYR A 18 13.68 -12.23 9.16
CA TYR A 18 12.67 -12.88 8.31
C TYR A 18 12.65 -12.33 6.90
N ASP A 19 13.75 -12.39 6.19
CA ASP A 19 13.80 -11.85 4.82
C ASP A 19 12.74 -12.48 3.91
N ALA A 20 12.57 -13.79 3.98
CA ALA A 20 11.60 -14.49 3.15
C ALA A 20 10.16 -14.14 3.50
N GLY A 21 9.91 -13.69 4.72
CA GLY A 21 8.58 -13.30 5.19
C GLY A 21 8.29 -11.80 5.11
N ALA A 22 9.25 -10.99 4.66
CA ALA A 22 9.13 -9.55 4.70
C ALA A 22 7.91 -9.03 3.95
N GLU A 23 7.63 -9.56 2.78
CA GLU A 23 6.47 -9.24 1.98
C GLU A 23 5.16 -9.45 2.74
N GLY A 24 4.96 -10.65 3.28
CA GLY A 24 3.76 -10.97 4.05
C GLY A 24 3.67 -10.17 5.34
N PHE A 25 4.81 -9.89 5.96
CA PHE A 25 4.84 -9.07 7.16
C PHE A 25 4.34 -7.65 6.88
N TYR A 26 4.85 -7.02 5.83
CA TYR A 26 4.44 -5.66 5.48
C TYR A 26 2.97 -5.59 5.11
N HIS A 27 2.48 -6.58 4.39
CA HIS A 27 1.05 -6.66 4.09
C HIS A 27 0.24 -6.72 5.38
N GLY A 28 0.59 -7.63 6.29
CA GLY A 28 -0.08 -7.78 7.57
C GLY A 28 0.00 -6.53 8.44
N LEU A 29 1.16 -5.89 8.48
CA LEU A 29 1.34 -4.65 9.23
C LEU A 29 0.42 -3.54 8.72
N ILE A 30 0.39 -3.35 7.41
CA ILE A 30 -0.44 -2.32 6.80
C ILE A 30 -1.92 -2.62 7.02
N LEU A 31 -2.35 -3.85 6.84
CA LEU A 31 -3.73 -4.24 7.14
C LEU A 31 -4.08 -3.98 8.61
N GLY A 32 -3.16 -4.26 9.53
CA GLY A 32 -3.36 -3.98 10.94
C GLY A 32 -3.53 -2.48 11.22
N LEU A 33 -2.71 -1.66 10.59
CA LEU A 33 -2.81 -0.21 10.74
C LEU A 33 -4.11 0.35 10.17
N ILE A 34 -4.50 -0.09 8.98
CA ILE A 34 -5.73 0.41 8.36
C ILE A 34 -6.99 -0.17 9.00
N ALA A 35 -6.89 -1.31 9.68
CA ALA A 35 -8.01 -1.86 10.44
C ALA A 35 -8.52 -0.90 11.52
N LEU A 36 -7.65 0.00 12.00
CA LEU A 36 -8.06 1.06 12.91
C LEU A 36 -9.06 2.02 12.26
N MET A 37 -9.17 2.01 10.95
CA MET A 37 -10.09 2.85 10.18
C MET A 37 -11.36 2.11 9.74
N ASP A 38 -11.58 0.91 10.25
CA ASP A 38 -12.70 0.07 9.82
C ASP A 38 -14.07 0.70 10.04
N ASN A 39 -14.21 1.56 11.05
CA ASN A 39 -15.44 2.31 11.27
C ASN A 39 -15.74 3.32 10.15
N GLN A 40 -14.73 3.76 9.42
CA GLN A 40 -14.84 4.79 8.38
C GLN A 40 -14.78 4.21 6.98
N TYR A 41 -14.18 3.03 6.82
CA TYR A 41 -13.91 2.42 5.52
C TYR A 41 -14.23 0.95 5.50
N LYS A 42 -14.78 0.51 4.36
CA LYS A 42 -14.80 -0.91 4.01
C LYS A 42 -13.51 -1.22 3.26
N ILE A 43 -12.75 -2.18 3.75
CA ILE A 43 -11.40 -2.47 3.26
C ILE A 43 -11.38 -3.82 2.56
N THR A 44 -10.83 -3.84 1.34
CA THR A 44 -10.59 -5.08 0.61
C THR A 44 -9.11 -5.16 0.24
N SER A 45 -8.57 -6.37 0.23
CA SER A 45 -7.17 -6.60 -0.10
C SER A 45 -7.06 -7.80 -1.02
N ASN A 46 -6.23 -7.67 -2.06
CA ASN A 46 -5.89 -8.76 -2.96
C ASN A 46 -4.39 -8.92 -3.03
N ARG A 47 -3.94 -10.16 -2.97
CA ARG A 47 -2.55 -10.51 -3.17
C ARG A 47 -2.40 -11.15 -4.55
N GLU A 48 -1.48 -10.61 -5.35
CA GLU A 48 -1.11 -11.25 -6.59
C GLU A 48 -0.09 -12.34 -6.32
N SER A 49 -0.44 -13.56 -6.71
CA SER A 49 0.33 -14.73 -6.40
C SER A 49 1.74 -14.66 -7.03
N GLY A 50 2.75 -14.83 -6.20
CA GLY A 50 4.14 -15.00 -6.62
C GLY A 50 4.94 -13.73 -6.89
N ASP A 51 4.35 -12.54 -6.77
CA ASP A 51 4.96 -11.30 -7.27
C ASP A 51 5.45 -10.32 -6.22
N GLY A 52 5.23 -10.57 -4.95
CA GLY A 52 5.51 -9.56 -3.93
C GLY A 52 4.65 -8.30 -4.11
N ARG A 53 3.44 -8.46 -4.63
CA ARG A 53 2.52 -7.34 -4.87
C ARG A 53 1.18 -7.56 -4.17
N TYR A 54 0.66 -6.46 -3.64
CA TYR A 54 -0.66 -6.43 -3.00
C TYR A 54 -1.38 -5.18 -3.42
N ASP A 55 -2.68 -5.25 -3.56
CA ASP A 55 -3.50 -4.05 -3.66
C ASP A 55 -4.49 -4.00 -2.51
N ILE A 56 -4.78 -2.80 -2.06
CA ILE A 56 -5.72 -2.54 -0.98
C ILE A 56 -6.64 -1.41 -1.43
N SER A 57 -7.93 -1.66 -1.36
CA SER A 57 -8.95 -0.65 -1.67
C SER A 57 -9.76 -0.34 -0.43
N MET A 58 -9.93 0.93 -0.13
CA MET A 58 -10.67 1.42 1.02
C MET A 58 -11.85 2.27 0.54
N PHE A 59 -13.06 1.73 0.70
CA PHE A 59 -14.31 2.40 0.30
C PHE A 59 -14.87 3.15 1.51
N PRO A 60 -15.02 4.47 1.44
CA PRO A 60 -15.53 5.22 2.58
C PRO A 60 -16.99 4.88 2.88
N ARG A 61 -17.30 4.77 4.16
CA ARG A 61 -18.68 4.54 4.62
C ARG A 61 -19.49 5.83 4.65
N GLU A 62 -18.82 6.97 4.64
CA GLU A 62 -19.42 8.30 4.59
C GLU A 62 -18.87 9.07 3.39
N ALA A 63 -19.75 9.79 2.70
CA ALA A 63 -19.39 10.50 1.46
C ALA A 63 -18.34 11.59 1.66
N ARG A 64 -18.14 12.08 2.88
CA ARG A 64 -17.15 13.12 3.17
C ARG A 64 -15.70 12.65 3.11
N TYR A 65 -15.46 11.34 3.18
CA TYR A 65 -14.12 10.78 3.12
C TYR A 65 -13.75 10.39 1.70
N PRO A 66 -12.49 10.56 1.31
CA PRO A 66 -12.03 10.08 0.00
C PRO A 66 -11.96 8.56 -0.04
N GLY A 67 -12.09 8.00 -1.23
CA GLY A 67 -11.68 6.62 -1.48
C GLY A 67 -10.15 6.52 -1.44
N ILE A 68 -9.62 5.37 -1.07
CA ILE A 68 -8.17 5.15 -0.97
C ILE A 68 -7.82 3.86 -1.68
N ILE A 69 -6.82 3.92 -2.54
CA ILE A 69 -6.27 2.74 -3.22
C ILE A 69 -4.77 2.73 -2.97
N MET A 70 -4.25 1.58 -2.57
CA MET A 70 -2.81 1.38 -2.36
C MET A 70 -2.35 0.19 -3.17
N GLU A 71 -1.25 0.36 -3.87
CA GLU A 71 -0.50 -0.73 -4.48
C GLU A 71 0.80 -0.87 -3.74
N LEU A 72 1.04 -2.06 -3.17
CA LEU A 72 2.23 -2.36 -2.39
C LEU A 72 3.13 -3.31 -3.17
N LYS A 73 4.42 -3.00 -3.21
CA LYS A 73 5.43 -3.87 -3.83
C LYS A 73 6.57 -4.09 -2.86
N TRP A 74 7.11 -5.28 -2.88
CA TRP A 74 8.30 -5.63 -2.14
C TRP A 74 9.35 -6.19 -3.09
N GLN A 75 10.57 -5.73 -2.94
CA GLN A 75 11.71 -6.27 -3.69
C GLN A 75 12.96 -6.22 -2.82
N LYS A 76 13.73 -7.31 -2.85
CA LYS A 76 14.94 -7.45 -2.07
C LYS A 76 16.07 -6.59 -2.63
N ASP A 77 16.94 -6.11 -1.73
CA ASP A 77 18.22 -5.48 -2.08
C ASP A 77 18.11 -4.26 -3.02
N MET A 78 17.15 -3.40 -2.76
CA MET A 78 17.03 -2.14 -3.50
C MET A 78 17.63 -0.97 -2.73
N ASP A 79 18.30 -0.06 -3.45
CA ASP A 79 18.65 1.25 -2.89
C ASP A 79 17.42 2.17 -2.88
N ILE A 80 17.55 3.34 -2.26
CA ILE A 80 16.42 4.25 -2.10
C ILE A 80 15.96 4.82 -3.45
N GLU A 81 16.88 5.06 -4.37
CA GLU A 81 16.53 5.58 -5.69
C GLU A 81 15.72 4.58 -6.51
N SER A 82 16.16 3.32 -6.51
CA SER A 82 15.43 2.24 -7.17
C SER A 82 14.07 1.99 -6.51
N LEU A 83 14.03 2.14 -5.20
CA LEU A 83 12.79 1.97 -4.44
C LEU A 83 11.78 3.08 -4.78
N ASP A 84 12.24 4.30 -4.98
CA ASP A 84 11.39 5.40 -5.43
C ASP A 84 10.78 5.11 -6.81
N VAL A 85 11.57 4.55 -7.73
CA VAL A 85 11.08 4.13 -9.04
C VAL A 85 10.03 3.03 -8.89
N LEU A 86 10.28 2.06 -8.03
CA LEU A 86 9.32 0.97 -7.79
C LEU A 86 8.00 1.49 -7.22
N ALA A 87 8.06 2.47 -6.32
CA ALA A 87 6.87 3.11 -5.78
C ALA A 87 6.10 3.89 -6.84
N ASP A 88 6.79 4.57 -7.76
CA ASP A 88 6.17 5.23 -8.90
C ASP A 88 5.50 4.21 -9.84
N GLU A 89 6.14 3.08 -10.10
CA GLU A 89 5.56 2.01 -10.90
C GLU A 89 4.30 1.44 -10.23
N ALA A 90 4.33 1.29 -8.92
CA ALA A 90 3.16 0.84 -8.17
C ALA A 90 2.00 1.83 -8.33
N LEU A 91 2.29 3.12 -8.25
CA LEU A 91 1.29 4.16 -8.42
C LEU A 91 0.70 4.13 -9.84
N ASP A 92 1.54 3.99 -10.86
CA ASP A 92 1.11 3.91 -12.26
C ASP A 92 0.22 2.69 -12.51
N GLN A 93 0.49 1.58 -11.85
CA GLN A 93 -0.32 0.37 -11.99
C GLN A 93 -1.76 0.54 -11.52
N ILE A 94 -1.99 1.40 -10.55
CA ILE A 94 -3.35 1.70 -10.10
C ILE A 94 -4.17 2.25 -11.27
N ASP A 95 -3.59 3.17 -12.03
CA ASP A 95 -4.25 3.78 -13.19
C ASP A 95 -4.36 2.80 -14.36
N ASP A 96 -3.29 2.07 -14.66
CA ASP A 96 -3.25 1.13 -15.79
C ASP A 96 -4.24 -0.01 -15.64
N ARG A 97 -4.42 -0.50 -14.42
CA ARG A 97 -5.32 -1.63 -14.14
C ARG A 97 -6.72 -1.18 -13.75
N ARG A 98 -6.96 0.12 -13.68
CA ARG A 98 -8.26 0.70 -13.35
C ARG A 98 -8.83 0.20 -12.03
N TYR A 99 -8.01 0.08 -11.03
CA TYR A 99 -8.46 -0.32 -9.70
C TYR A 99 -9.49 0.63 -9.10
N ASP A 100 -9.53 1.86 -9.57
CA ASP A 100 -10.46 2.88 -9.13
C ASP A 100 -11.83 2.83 -9.83
N ALA A 101 -12.01 1.93 -10.79
CA ALA A 101 -13.24 1.88 -11.60
C ALA A 101 -14.49 1.66 -10.74
N ASP A 102 -14.42 0.75 -9.78
CA ASP A 102 -15.55 0.46 -8.91
C ASP A 102 -15.91 1.67 -8.04
N MET A 103 -14.91 2.38 -7.55
CA MET A 103 -15.13 3.59 -6.77
C MET A 103 -15.77 4.69 -7.61
N LYS A 104 -15.31 4.87 -8.83
CA LYS A 104 -15.89 5.85 -9.76
C LYS A 104 -17.31 5.49 -10.13
N ASN A 105 -17.59 4.20 -10.32
CA ASN A 105 -18.96 3.73 -10.60
C ASN A 105 -19.93 3.99 -9.45
N ASP A 106 -19.42 4.00 -8.22
CA ASP A 106 -20.20 4.36 -7.04
C ASP A 106 -20.34 5.88 -6.85
N GLY A 107 -19.84 6.66 -7.80
CA GLY A 107 -19.95 8.11 -7.76
C GLY A 107 -18.89 8.85 -6.96
N MET A 108 -17.83 8.15 -6.54
CA MET A 108 -16.73 8.80 -5.84
C MET A 108 -15.92 9.67 -6.77
N LYS A 109 -15.73 10.91 -6.36
CA LYS A 109 -14.96 11.89 -7.14
C LYS A 109 -13.56 12.11 -6.60
N ASP A 110 -13.34 11.83 -5.32
CA ASP A 110 -12.07 12.07 -4.64
C ASP A 110 -11.48 10.73 -4.22
N ILE A 111 -10.39 10.35 -4.87
CA ILE A 111 -9.71 9.07 -4.62
C ILE A 111 -8.24 9.34 -4.43
N LEU A 112 -7.71 8.97 -3.27
CA LEU A 112 -6.28 9.02 -2.99
C LEU A 112 -5.63 7.72 -3.44
N LYS A 113 -4.52 7.82 -4.15
CA LYS A 113 -3.78 6.69 -4.67
C LYS A 113 -2.36 6.70 -4.12
N PHE A 114 -1.92 5.56 -3.61
CA PHE A 114 -0.60 5.40 -3.02
C PHE A 114 0.13 4.24 -3.67
N GLY A 115 1.33 4.50 -4.17
CA GLY A 115 2.29 3.46 -4.52
C GLY A 115 3.28 3.33 -3.38
N ILE A 116 3.41 2.14 -2.82
CA ILE A 116 4.26 1.88 -1.66
C ILE A 116 5.21 0.74 -1.99
N ALA A 117 6.50 1.00 -1.84
CA ALA A 117 7.54 0.01 -2.13
C ALA A 117 8.41 -0.21 -0.91
N PHE A 118 8.71 -1.47 -0.62
CA PHE A 118 9.53 -1.89 0.51
C PHE A 118 10.75 -2.66 0.05
N SER A 119 11.88 -2.41 0.71
CA SER A 119 13.09 -3.21 0.53
C SER A 119 13.92 -3.18 1.80
N GLY A 120 14.07 -4.33 2.45
CA GLY A 120 14.79 -4.37 3.71
C GLY A 120 14.14 -3.45 4.75
N LYS A 121 14.91 -2.49 5.26
CA LYS A 121 14.45 -1.49 6.23
C LYS A 121 13.94 -0.21 5.57
N LYS A 122 13.88 -0.19 4.25
CA LYS A 122 13.55 0.99 3.48
C LYS A 122 12.13 0.92 2.98
N VAL A 123 11.48 2.06 2.90
CA VAL A 123 10.16 2.18 2.30
C VAL A 123 10.08 3.50 1.53
N SER A 124 9.44 3.45 0.39
CA SER A 124 9.14 4.65 -0.40
C SER A 124 7.63 4.71 -0.64
N VAL A 125 7.06 5.90 -0.51
CA VAL A 125 5.64 6.15 -0.71
C VAL A 125 5.47 7.28 -1.71
N LYS A 126 4.72 7.01 -2.76
CA LYS A 126 4.31 8.01 -3.75
C LYS A 126 2.80 8.13 -3.74
N MET A 127 2.30 9.34 -3.89
CA MET A 127 0.87 9.60 -3.80
C MET A 127 0.40 10.42 -5.00
N ASN A 128 -0.82 10.13 -5.43
CA ASN A 128 -1.54 10.88 -6.43
C ASN A 128 -3.01 11.05 -5.98
N ARG A 129 -3.64 12.09 -6.51
CA ARG A 129 -5.02 12.36 -6.14
C ARG A 129 -5.96 12.44 -7.33
#